data_5a2466556c592ac9bf88d007c2e3cec5
#
_entry.id   5a2466556c592ac9bf88d007c2e3cec5
#
_cell.length_a   1.000
_cell.length_b   1.000
_cell.length_c   1.000
_cell.angle_alpha   90.00
_cell.angle_beta   90.00
_cell.angle_gamma   90.00
#
_symmetry.space_group_name_H-M   'P 1'
#
loop_
_entity.id
_entity.type
_entity.pdbx_description
1 polymer ?
#
loop_
_entity_poly.entity_id
_entity_poly.type
_entity_poly.pdbx_seq_one_letter_code
_entity_poly.pdbx_strand_id
1 'polypeptide(L)'
;ESERLLFRDHEPADLDAYCAMEADPEVRRYVGGAPRTREAAERKFPGGSQRPESDRLRMWATVYKPDSCYIGRCGVYQHFGPSGPVPGEGSLAFYLARAYWGRGLATEAGRALVNFGFQELGLSKIVTAVQVGNDASVRVLEKLGFALVRTETGEFRSFYHFELLP
;
A
#
# COMPACT_ATOMS: atom_id res chain seq x y z
N GLU A 1 7.70 10.39 -6.93
CA GLU A 1 8.56 10.47 -5.74
C GLU A 1 8.08 11.50 -4.73
N SER A 2 8.62 11.47 -3.53
CA SER A 2 8.44 12.47 -2.48
C SER A 2 9.79 12.97 -1.98
N GLU A 3 9.83 13.73 -0.88
CA GLU A 3 11.08 14.23 -0.31
C GLU A 3 12.06 13.09 0.02
N ARG A 4 11.59 12.08 0.75
CA ARG A 4 12.43 10.97 1.25
C ARG A 4 12.21 9.64 0.55
N LEU A 5 11.21 9.52 -0.33
CA LEU A 5 10.81 8.27 -0.95
C LEU A 5 10.87 8.33 -2.47
N LEU A 6 11.38 7.23 -3.06
CA LEU A 6 11.30 6.95 -4.48
C LEU A 6 10.32 5.78 -4.67
N PHE A 7 9.39 5.93 -5.62
CA PHE A 7 8.48 4.86 -6.06
C PHE A 7 8.91 4.43 -7.47
N ARG A 8 9.26 3.17 -7.61
CA ARG A 8 9.70 2.57 -8.88
C ARG A 8 9.15 1.16 -9.05
N ASP A 9 9.37 0.55 -10.19
CA ASP A 9 9.11 -0.87 -10.35
C ASP A 9 9.97 -1.71 -9.42
N HIS A 10 9.48 -2.89 -9.05
CA HIS A 10 10.25 -3.83 -8.27
C HIS A 10 11.38 -4.40 -9.13
N GLU A 11 12.57 -4.42 -8.59
CA GLU A 11 13.76 -4.99 -9.21
C GLU A 11 14.13 -6.33 -8.55
N PRO A 12 14.83 -7.23 -9.25
CA PRO A 12 15.28 -8.49 -8.65
C PRO A 12 16.08 -8.32 -7.35
N ALA A 13 16.81 -7.21 -7.22
CA ALA A 13 17.57 -6.87 -6.01
C ALA A 13 16.69 -6.60 -4.77
N ASP A 14 15.40 -6.33 -4.96
CA ASP A 14 14.45 -6.08 -3.85
C ASP A 14 13.97 -7.39 -3.19
N LEU A 15 14.21 -8.53 -3.82
CA LEU A 15 13.62 -9.82 -3.42
C LEU A 15 13.89 -10.17 -1.96
N ASP A 16 15.13 -10.04 -1.51
CA ASP A 16 15.50 -10.42 -0.15
C ASP A 16 14.81 -9.53 0.90
N ALA A 17 14.80 -8.22 0.67
CA ALA A 17 14.13 -7.27 1.55
C ALA A 17 12.60 -7.46 1.54
N TYR A 18 12.02 -7.75 0.36
CA TYR A 18 10.61 -8.11 0.23
C TYR A 18 10.27 -9.38 1.04
N CYS A 19 11.07 -10.45 0.89
CA CYS A 19 10.86 -11.70 1.62
C CYS A 19 11.00 -11.50 3.13
N ALA A 20 11.98 -10.73 3.59
CA ALA A 20 12.15 -10.40 4.99
C ALA A 20 10.93 -9.66 5.56
N MET A 21 10.39 -8.69 4.82
CA MET A 21 9.17 -7.97 5.21
C MET A 21 7.94 -8.88 5.27
N GLU A 22 7.76 -9.79 4.30
CA GLU A 22 6.64 -10.74 4.27
C GLU A 22 6.75 -11.84 5.34
N ALA A 23 7.95 -12.10 5.87
CA ALA A 23 8.19 -13.01 6.97
C ALA A 23 8.01 -12.37 8.36
N ASP A 24 7.95 -11.03 8.45
CA ASP A 24 7.78 -10.34 9.73
C ASP A 24 6.32 -10.45 10.22
N PRO A 25 6.08 -11.06 11.40
CA PRO A 25 4.73 -11.23 11.94
C PRO A 25 4.03 -9.90 12.24
N GLU A 26 4.76 -8.86 12.61
CA GLU A 26 4.17 -7.56 12.89
C GLU A 26 3.71 -6.87 11.60
N VAL A 27 4.48 -6.97 10.51
CA VAL A 27 4.07 -6.47 9.20
C VAL A 27 2.84 -7.24 8.69
N ARG A 28 2.82 -8.55 8.90
CA ARG A 28 1.73 -9.42 8.42
C ARG A 28 0.48 -9.40 9.30
N ARG A 29 0.57 -8.91 10.52
CA ARG A 29 -0.49 -8.92 11.53
C ARG A 29 -1.86 -8.47 11.00
N TYR A 30 -1.88 -7.41 10.19
CA TYR A 30 -3.10 -6.82 9.64
C TYR A 30 -3.22 -6.99 8.12
N VAL A 31 -2.33 -7.76 7.49
CA VAL A 31 -2.22 -7.86 6.03
C VAL A 31 -2.38 -9.31 5.57
N GLY A 32 -3.54 -9.89 5.85
CA GLY A 32 -3.89 -11.18 5.26
C GLY A 32 -3.29 -12.42 5.92
N GLY A 33 -2.91 -12.36 7.21
CA GLY A 33 -2.69 -13.56 8.01
C GLY A 33 -1.23 -13.82 8.42
N ALA A 34 -0.87 -15.10 8.55
CA ALA A 34 0.43 -15.52 9.05
C ALA A 34 1.61 -15.01 8.22
N PRO A 35 2.80 -14.87 8.84
CA PRO A 35 4.05 -14.66 8.13
C PRO A 35 4.21 -15.66 6.98
N ARG A 36 4.84 -15.25 5.89
CA ARG A 36 5.09 -16.13 4.74
C ARG A 36 6.44 -16.80 4.86
N THR A 37 6.52 -18.06 4.42
CA THR A 37 7.82 -18.66 4.14
C THR A 37 8.49 -17.94 2.97
N ARG A 38 9.82 -18.08 2.84
CA ARG A 38 10.57 -17.48 1.74
C ARG A 38 9.99 -17.89 0.39
N GLU A 39 9.74 -19.17 0.17
CA GLU A 39 9.19 -19.69 -1.09
C GLU A 39 7.79 -19.14 -1.39
N ALA A 40 6.98 -18.92 -0.36
CA ALA A 40 5.65 -18.34 -0.51
C ALA A 40 5.73 -16.84 -0.84
N ALA A 41 6.72 -16.13 -0.30
CA ALA A 41 6.98 -14.74 -0.61
C ALA A 41 7.55 -14.57 -2.03
N GLU A 42 8.52 -15.38 -2.42
CA GLU A 42 9.12 -15.38 -3.77
C GLU A 42 8.07 -15.57 -4.87
N ARG A 43 7.13 -16.51 -4.69
CA ARG A 43 6.02 -16.72 -5.66
C ARG A 43 5.10 -15.51 -5.82
N LYS A 44 5.09 -14.59 -4.87
CA LYS A 44 4.26 -13.38 -4.88
C LYS A 44 5.05 -12.10 -5.14
N PHE A 45 6.35 -12.24 -5.31
CA PHE A 45 7.20 -11.09 -5.59
C PHE A 45 6.86 -10.51 -6.97
N PRO A 46 6.56 -9.21 -7.06
CA PRO A 46 6.16 -8.59 -8.31
C PRO A 46 7.33 -8.24 -9.25
N GLY A 47 8.57 -8.48 -8.82
CA GLY A 47 9.77 -8.18 -9.60
C GLY A 47 9.91 -9.08 -10.83
N GLY A 48 10.47 -8.53 -11.91
CA GLY A 48 10.67 -9.23 -13.18
C GLY A 48 9.48 -9.19 -14.14
N SER A 49 8.33 -8.71 -13.72
CA SER A 49 7.20 -8.45 -14.61
C SER A 49 7.36 -7.07 -15.23
N GLN A 50 7.72 -6.99 -16.50
CA GLN A 50 7.61 -5.74 -17.24
C GLN A 50 6.12 -5.43 -17.42
N ARG A 51 5.63 -4.44 -16.68
CA ARG A 51 4.27 -3.92 -16.84
C ARG A 51 4.31 -2.78 -17.84
N PRO A 52 3.29 -2.64 -18.70
CA PRO A 52 3.18 -1.49 -19.58
C PRO A 52 3.20 -0.20 -18.76
N GLU A 53 3.83 0.84 -19.27
CA GLU A 53 3.83 2.17 -18.63
C GLU A 53 2.41 2.73 -18.45
N SER A 54 1.47 2.29 -19.28
CA SER A 54 0.05 2.59 -19.16
C SER A 54 -0.62 1.98 -17.91
N ASP A 55 -0.07 0.90 -17.34
CA ASP A 55 -0.56 0.31 -16.08
C ASP A 55 0.00 1.06 -14.87
N ARG A 56 -0.55 2.25 -14.63
CA ARG A 56 -0.11 3.15 -13.56
C ARG A 56 -0.80 2.90 -12.22
N LEU A 57 -1.91 2.14 -12.21
CA LEU A 57 -2.62 1.71 -11.00
C LEU A 57 -1.99 0.45 -10.43
N ARG A 58 -0.97 0.58 -9.60
CA ARG A 58 -0.20 -0.54 -9.08
C ARG A 58 0.48 -0.27 -7.74
N MET A 59 1.01 -1.34 -7.16
CA MET A 59 1.89 -1.26 -5.99
C MET A 59 3.33 -1.07 -6.47
N TRP A 60 3.96 0.03 -6.09
CA TRP A 60 5.34 0.37 -6.40
C TRP A 60 6.28 -0.12 -5.30
N ALA A 61 7.49 -0.53 -5.66
CA ALA A 61 8.60 -0.61 -4.72
C ALA A 61 8.81 0.77 -4.10
N THR A 62 8.91 0.81 -2.79
CA THR A 62 9.17 2.04 -2.04
C THR A 62 10.58 1.99 -1.51
N VAL A 63 11.40 2.92 -1.97
CA VAL A 63 12.83 3.04 -1.61
C VAL A 63 13.03 4.28 -0.75
N TYR A 64 13.74 4.13 0.36
CA TYR A 64 14.13 5.23 1.21
C TYR A 64 15.40 5.87 0.65
N LYS A 65 15.30 7.10 0.13
CA LYS A 65 16.36 7.78 -0.60
C LYS A 65 17.69 7.94 0.18
N PRO A 66 17.67 8.26 1.50
CA PRO A 66 18.91 8.50 2.23
C PRO A 66 19.88 7.33 2.29
N ASP A 67 19.38 6.09 2.26
CA ASP A 67 20.20 4.88 2.29
C ASP A 67 20.00 3.98 1.05
N SER A 68 19.16 4.43 0.11
CA SER A 68 18.82 3.70 -1.11
C SER A 68 18.24 2.29 -0.85
N CYS A 69 17.67 2.07 0.35
CA CYS A 69 17.13 0.77 0.73
C CYS A 69 15.68 0.61 0.29
N TYR A 70 15.34 -0.58 -0.21
CA TYR A 70 13.95 -1.01 -0.34
C TYR A 70 13.34 -1.12 1.07
N ILE A 71 12.28 -0.38 1.32
CA ILE A 71 11.62 -0.34 2.62
C ILE A 71 10.19 -0.89 2.60
N GLY A 72 9.70 -1.27 1.43
CA GLY A 72 8.35 -1.78 1.30
C GLY A 72 7.71 -1.49 -0.04
N ARG A 73 6.40 -1.48 -0.04
CA ARG A 73 5.60 -1.21 -1.24
C ARG A 73 4.40 -0.35 -0.90
N CYS A 74 4.18 0.68 -1.69
CA CYS A 74 3.04 1.58 -1.58
C CYS A 74 2.45 1.81 -2.96
N GLY A 75 1.17 2.10 -3.05
CA GLY A 75 0.56 2.37 -4.35
C GLY A 75 -0.92 2.69 -4.28
N VAL A 76 -1.41 3.19 -5.41
CA VAL A 76 -2.82 3.21 -5.73
C VAL A 76 -3.04 2.19 -6.85
N TYR A 77 -3.89 1.21 -6.60
CA TYR A 77 -4.20 0.13 -7.54
C TYR A 77 -5.69 0.12 -7.88
N GLN A 78 -6.07 -0.63 -8.91
CA GLN A 78 -7.46 -0.71 -9.36
C GLN A 78 -8.38 -1.10 -8.21
N HIS A 79 -9.40 -0.28 -7.94
CA HIS A 79 -10.46 -0.66 -7.01
C HIS A 79 -11.43 -1.66 -7.65
N PHE A 80 -11.79 -2.68 -6.87
CA PHE A 80 -12.77 -3.69 -7.27
C PHE A 80 -13.98 -3.65 -6.32
N GLY A 81 -15.13 -3.37 -6.88
CA GLY A 81 -16.43 -3.52 -6.21
C GLY A 81 -17.00 -4.94 -6.41
N PRO A 82 -18.22 -5.19 -5.92
CA PRO A 82 -18.85 -6.50 -6.04
C PRO A 82 -19.03 -7.00 -7.48
N SER A 83 -19.13 -6.09 -8.44
CA SER A 83 -19.33 -6.40 -9.88
C SER A 83 -18.06 -6.31 -10.72
N GLY A 84 -16.88 -6.14 -10.12
CA GLY A 84 -15.60 -6.02 -10.82
C GLY A 84 -14.92 -4.67 -10.62
N PRO A 85 -13.99 -4.31 -11.52
CA PRO A 85 -13.25 -3.04 -11.41
C PRO A 85 -14.20 -1.84 -11.50
N VAL A 86 -13.98 -0.85 -10.63
CA VAL A 86 -14.77 0.38 -10.60
C VAL A 86 -14.00 1.47 -11.35
N PRO A 87 -14.50 1.94 -12.50
CA PRO A 87 -13.83 2.99 -13.27
C PRO A 87 -13.72 4.30 -12.48
N GLY A 88 -12.56 4.95 -12.58
CA GLY A 88 -12.31 6.22 -11.89
C GLY A 88 -12.04 6.10 -10.39
N GLU A 89 -12.02 4.88 -9.84
CA GLU A 89 -11.69 4.65 -8.43
C GLU A 89 -10.39 3.88 -8.26
N GLY A 90 -9.58 4.29 -7.28
CA GLY A 90 -8.36 3.60 -6.89
C GLY A 90 -8.39 3.15 -5.43
N SER A 91 -7.64 2.11 -5.12
CA SER A 91 -7.43 1.65 -3.73
C SER A 91 -6.02 2.01 -3.27
N LEU A 92 -5.90 2.78 -2.18
CA LEU A 92 -4.61 3.11 -1.57
C LEU A 92 -4.14 1.96 -0.66
N ALA A 93 -2.88 1.58 -0.79
CA ALA A 93 -2.23 0.71 0.19
C ALA A 93 -0.77 1.10 0.42
N PHE A 94 -0.30 0.84 1.63
CA PHE A 94 1.08 1.04 2.04
C PHE A 94 1.50 -0.06 3.03
N TYR A 95 2.61 -0.71 2.70
CA TYR A 95 3.24 -1.76 3.50
C TYR A 95 4.72 -1.43 3.63
N LEU A 96 5.15 -1.10 4.85
CA LEU A 96 6.53 -0.73 5.13
C LEU A 96 7.15 -1.72 6.11
N ALA A 97 8.44 -1.99 5.93
CA ALA A 97 9.24 -2.76 6.85
C ALA A 97 9.27 -2.09 8.25
N ARG A 98 9.21 -2.91 9.29
CA ARG A 98 9.07 -2.46 10.69
C ARG A 98 10.12 -1.43 11.12
N ALA A 99 11.37 -1.57 10.67
CA ALA A 99 12.46 -0.64 10.98
C ALA A 99 12.20 0.81 10.52
N TYR A 100 11.22 1.02 9.63
CA TYR A 100 10.88 2.33 9.08
C TYR A 100 9.54 2.89 9.61
N TRP A 101 8.92 2.21 10.58
CA TRP A 101 7.70 2.70 11.23
C TRP A 101 7.97 3.87 12.17
N GLY A 102 6.93 4.64 12.49
CA GLY A 102 7.03 5.78 13.41
C GLY A 102 7.76 7.02 12.87
N ARG A 103 8.27 6.96 11.64
CA ARG A 103 9.08 8.01 11.01
C ARG A 103 8.28 8.93 10.07
N GLY A 104 6.96 8.77 10.01
CA GLY A 104 6.08 9.55 9.12
C GLY A 104 6.08 9.12 7.65
N LEU A 105 6.85 8.09 7.28
CA LEU A 105 7.04 7.67 5.89
C LEU A 105 5.75 7.16 5.23
N ALA A 106 4.88 6.46 5.99
CA ALA A 106 3.59 6.03 5.46
C ALA A 106 2.67 7.21 5.11
N THR A 107 2.67 8.27 5.92
CA THR A 107 1.90 9.50 5.63
C THR A 107 2.48 10.24 4.43
N GLU A 108 3.81 10.30 4.33
CA GLU A 108 4.50 10.91 3.18
C GLU A 108 4.20 10.16 1.88
N ALA A 109 4.33 8.81 1.91
CA ALA A 109 3.97 7.96 0.79
C ALA A 109 2.51 8.15 0.37
N GLY A 110 1.59 8.08 1.34
CA GLY A 110 0.16 8.26 1.10
C GLY A 110 -0.16 9.60 0.45
N ARG A 111 0.45 10.70 0.94
CA ARG A 111 0.23 12.04 0.35
C ARG A 111 0.69 12.12 -1.10
N ALA A 112 1.88 11.61 -1.40
CA ALA A 112 2.41 11.58 -2.77
C ALA A 112 1.52 10.75 -3.70
N LEU A 113 1.05 9.59 -3.23
CA LEU A 113 0.21 8.69 -4.01
C LEU A 113 -1.22 9.19 -4.18
N VAL A 114 -1.79 9.85 -3.18
CA VAL A 114 -3.10 10.52 -3.28
C VAL A 114 -3.03 11.63 -4.34
N ASN A 115 -2.02 12.50 -4.27
CA ASN A 115 -1.82 13.54 -5.26
C ASN A 115 -1.65 12.96 -6.66
N PHE A 116 -0.84 11.91 -6.81
CA PHE A 116 -0.66 11.20 -8.07
C PHE A 116 -2.00 10.63 -8.58
N GLY A 117 -2.79 10.01 -7.72
CA GLY A 117 -4.10 9.45 -8.07
C GLY A 117 -5.06 10.50 -8.62
N PHE A 118 -5.17 11.64 -7.96
CA PHE A 118 -6.10 12.70 -8.38
C PHE A 118 -5.55 13.52 -9.54
N GLN A 119 -4.30 13.97 -9.49
CA GLN A 119 -3.75 14.93 -10.46
C GLN A 119 -3.26 14.26 -11.74
N GLU A 120 -2.68 13.06 -11.64
CA GLU A 120 -2.03 12.39 -12.77
C GLU A 120 -2.87 11.25 -13.38
N LEU A 121 -3.68 10.57 -12.55
CA LEU A 121 -4.54 9.48 -13.01
C LEU A 121 -5.99 9.92 -13.22
N GLY A 122 -6.36 11.12 -12.78
CA GLY A 122 -7.71 11.65 -12.89
C GLY A 122 -8.76 10.85 -12.13
N LEU A 123 -8.36 10.21 -11.01
CA LEU A 123 -9.30 9.46 -10.20
C LEU A 123 -10.35 10.41 -9.60
N SER A 124 -11.59 9.94 -9.54
CA SER A 124 -12.69 10.65 -8.87
C SER A 124 -12.80 10.29 -7.40
N LYS A 125 -12.20 9.16 -6.98
CA LYS A 125 -12.22 8.70 -5.60
C LYS A 125 -11.06 7.73 -5.31
N ILE A 126 -10.52 7.83 -4.10
CA ILE A 126 -9.57 6.85 -3.57
C ILE A 126 -10.19 6.22 -2.32
N VAL A 127 -10.19 4.90 -2.26
CA VAL A 127 -10.72 4.13 -1.15
C VAL A 127 -9.64 3.28 -0.48
N THR A 128 -9.88 2.83 0.72
CA THR A 128 -9.04 1.83 1.39
C THR A 128 -9.81 1.13 2.49
N ALA A 129 -9.38 -0.07 2.87
CA ALA A 129 -9.91 -0.80 4.00
C ALA A 129 -8.79 -1.12 4.99
N VAL A 130 -9.05 -0.89 6.27
CA VAL A 130 -8.10 -1.14 7.37
C VAL A 130 -8.74 -2.11 8.34
N GLN A 131 -8.04 -3.19 8.68
CA GLN A 131 -8.50 -4.12 9.68
C GLN A 131 -8.64 -3.40 11.04
N VAL A 132 -9.74 -3.65 11.73
CA VAL A 132 -10.00 -3.10 13.07
C VAL A 132 -8.85 -3.48 14.02
N GLY A 133 -8.38 -2.51 14.79
CA GLY A 133 -7.21 -2.63 15.67
C GLY A 133 -5.89 -2.17 15.04
N ASN A 134 -5.85 -1.87 13.73
CA ASN A 134 -4.68 -1.25 13.10
C ASN A 134 -4.71 0.28 13.21
N ASP A 135 -4.63 0.79 14.44
CA ASP A 135 -4.74 2.22 14.75
C ASP A 135 -3.63 3.05 14.10
N ALA A 136 -2.48 2.42 13.82
CA ALA A 136 -1.39 3.10 13.13
C ALA A 136 -1.79 3.49 11.69
N SER A 137 -2.43 2.57 10.96
CA SER A 137 -2.95 2.86 9.61
C SER A 137 -4.11 3.85 9.66
N VAL A 138 -5.01 3.73 10.64
CA VAL A 138 -6.12 4.69 10.82
C VAL A 138 -5.58 6.12 10.97
N ARG A 139 -4.60 6.33 11.86
CA ARG A 139 -3.97 7.65 12.04
C ARG A 139 -3.28 8.19 10.79
N VAL A 140 -2.75 7.33 9.93
CA VAL A 140 -2.21 7.76 8.63
C VAL A 140 -3.33 8.27 7.74
N LEU A 141 -4.43 7.52 7.61
CA LEU A 141 -5.57 7.90 6.77
C LEU A 141 -6.23 9.20 7.23
N GLU A 142 -6.41 9.39 8.55
CA GLU A 142 -6.91 10.64 9.13
C GLU A 142 -6.03 11.84 8.75
N LYS A 143 -4.70 11.69 8.83
CA LYS A 143 -3.74 12.74 8.40
C LYS A 143 -3.76 13.03 6.90
N LEU A 144 -4.23 12.09 6.11
CA LEU A 144 -4.40 12.24 4.67
C LEU A 144 -5.80 12.80 4.30
N GLY A 145 -6.69 12.96 5.28
CA GLY A 145 -8.03 13.49 5.08
C GLY A 145 -9.08 12.47 4.67
N PHE A 146 -8.78 11.18 4.78
CA PHE A 146 -9.77 10.13 4.50
C PHE A 146 -10.90 10.15 5.53
N ALA A 147 -12.13 10.02 5.04
CA ALA A 147 -13.32 9.88 5.87
C ALA A 147 -13.67 8.40 6.08
N LEU A 148 -14.01 8.02 7.31
CA LEU A 148 -14.58 6.71 7.60
C LEU A 148 -16.03 6.67 7.08
N VAL A 149 -16.34 5.74 6.17
CA VAL A 149 -17.66 5.64 5.55
C VAL A 149 -18.49 4.47 6.07
N ARG A 150 -17.86 3.37 6.47
CA ARG A 150 -18.55 2.24 7.07
C ARG A 150 -17.59 1.33 7.85
N THR A 151 -18.17 0.58 8.77
CA THR A 151 -17.52 -0.55 9.44
C THR A 151 -18.16 -1.84 8.94
N GLU A 152 -17.32 -2.76 8.50
CA GLU A 152 -17.75 -4.11 8.11
C GLU A 152 -17.35 -5.08 9.19
N THR A 153 -18.33 -5.76 9.78
CA THR A 153 -18.12 -6.78 10.81
C THR A 153 -18.20 -8.16 10.18
N GLY A 154 -17.09 -8.87 10.17
CA GLY A 154 -17.01 -10.25 9.71
C GLY A 154 -16.79 -11.21 10.88
N GLU A 155 -17.03 -12.49 10.64
CA GLU A 155 -16.89 -13.55 11.64
C GLU A 155 -15.44 -13.65 12.20
N PHE A 156 -14.44 -13.51 11.33
CA PHE A 156 -13.02 -13.63 11.70
C PHE A 156 -12.27 -12.30 11.72
N ARG A 157 -12.72 -11.32 10.95
CA ARG A 157 -12.09 -10.01 10.81
C ARG A 157 -13.11 -8.94 10.51
N SER A 158 -12.90 -7.78 11.09
CA SER A 158 -13.70 -6.58 10.83
C SER A 158 -12.82 -5.51 10.20
N PHE A 159 -13.42 -4.66 9.37
CA PHE A 159 -12.70 -3.63 8.64
C PHE A 159 -13.41 -2.28 8.75
N TYR A 160 -12.59 -1.23 8.86
CA TYR A 160 -12.99 0.15 8.60
C TYR A 160 -12.77 0.45 7.12
N HIS A 161 -13.78 0.97 6.45
CA HIS A 161 -13.70 1.42 5.08
C HIS A 161 -13.63 2.94 5.04
N PHE A 162 -12.63 3.45 4.34
CA PHE A 162 -12.35 4.87 4.22
C PHE A 162 -12.41 5.29 2.75
N GLU A 163 -12.79 6.54 2.52
CA GLU A 163 -12.74 7.16 1.20
C GLU A 163 -12.17 8.58 1.27
N LEU A 164 -11.61 9.01 0.14
CA LEU A 164 -11.13 10.37 -0.07
C LEU A 164 -11.59 10.82 -1.46
N LEU A 165 -12.15 12.02 -1.51
CA LEU A 165 -12.51 12.73 -2.73
C LEU A 165 -11.47 13.81 -3.02
N PRO A 166 -11.36 14.29 -4.28
CA PRO A 166 -10.44 15.37 -4.66
C PRO A 166 -10.62 16.66 -3.87
#